data_03beb2f41d64059f8960c4ba3502e17b
#
_entry.id   03beb2f41d64059f8960c4ba3502e17b
#
_cell.length_a   1.000
_cell.length_b   1.000
_cell.length_c   1.000
_cell.angle_alpha   90.00
_cell.angle_beta   90.00
_cell.angle_gamma   90.00
#
_symmetry.space_group_name_H-M   'P 1'
#
loop_
_entity.id
_entity.type
_entity.pdbx_description
1 polymer ?
#
loop_
_entity_poly.entity_id
_entity_poly.type
_entity_poly.pdbx_seq_one_letter_code
_entity_poly.pdbx_strand_id
1 'polypeptide(L)'
;MEKDLATIKSEAAAVIAVKNSAERKVEECKGEIAKMESYAKKALQAGNESDARMFLQKKETLNSKLADLEKERETAVVNAEKMKEMHDKLASDIQKLSEKRADIKAKLKMAQTTEKINSMTSTSGLNGNISAFERMEEKANRMLDEANARAELSTPKKDEVEDLMKKYDESSDETKNSSAVDEELEKMKKELGL
;
A
#
# COMPACT_ATOMS: atom_id res chain seq x y z
N MET A 1 14.44 -4.37 15.83
CA MET A 1 13.33 -3.46 15.50
C MET A 1 13.65 -2.51 14.34
N GLU A 2 14.61 -1.58 14.43
CA GLU A 2 14.97 -0.71 13.27
C GLU A 2 15.53 -1.51 12.08
N LYS A 3 16.32 -2.56 12.34
CA LYS A 3 16.82 -3.47 11.31
C LYS A 3 15.68 -4.27 10.66
N ASP A 4 14.73 -4.71 11.47
CA ASP A 4 13.57 -5.49 10.98
C ASP A 4 12.67 -4.63 10.10
N LEU A 5 12.46 -3.35 10.47
CA LEU A 5 11.74 -2.40 9.63
C LEU A 5 12.45 -2.15 8.30
N ALA A 6 13.79 -2.02 8.31
CA ALA A 6 14.57 -1.85 7.08
C ALA A 6 14.46 -3.08 6.17
N THR A 7 14.47 -4.28 6.74
CA THR A 7 14.29 -5.53 5.98
C THR A 7 12.91 -5.60 5.34
N ILE A 8 11.84 -5.36 6.11
CA ILE A 8 10.47 -5.38 5.60
C ILE A 8 10.24 -4.28 4.55
N LYS A 9 10.83 -3.10 4.73
CA LYS A 9 10.79 -2.04 3.72
C LYS A 9 11.44 -2.49 2.40
N SER A 10 12.56 -3.20 2.48
CA SER A 10 13.23 -3.77 1.29
C SER A 10 12.38 -4.85 0.61
N GLU A 11 11.77 -5.74 1.40
CA GLU A 11 10.88 -6.78 0.91
C GLU A 11 9.61 -6.18 0.28
N ALA A 12 9.00 -5.18 0.91
CA ALA A 12 7.87 -4.45 0.35
C ALA A 12 8.22 -3.79 -0.99
N ALA A 13 9.39 -3.18 -1.10
CA ALA A 13 9.86 -2.61 -2.36
C ALA A 13 10.02 -3.67 -3.46
N ALA A 14 10.53 -4.87 -3.12
CA ALA A 14 10.64 -5.97 -4.06
C ALA A 14 9.27 -6.47 -4.55
N VAL A 15 8.30 -6.62 -3.64
CA VAL A 15 6.93 -7.05 -4.00
C VAL A 15 6.22 -6.00 -4.86
N ILE A 16 6.40 -4.71 -4.57
CA ILE A 16 5.88 -3.61 -5.40
C ILE A 16 6.53 -3.62 -6.79
N ALA A 17 7.82 -3.93 -6.91
CA ALA A 17 8.49 -4.06 -8.19
C ALA A 17 7.91 -5.22 -9.03
N VAL A 18 7.54 -6.34 -8.40
CA VAL A 18 6.86 -7.46 -9.06
C VAL A 18 5.47 -7.04 -9.56
N LYS A 19 4.67 -6.34 -8.73
CA LYS A 19 3.38 -5.76 -9.14
C LYS A 19 3.55 -4.87 -10.37
N ASN A 20 4.45 -3.89 -10.33
CA ASN A 20 4.67 -2.97 -11.43
C ASN A 20 5.16 -3.68 -12.71
N SER A 21 5.90 -4.78 -12.56
CA SER A 21 6.30 -5.61 -13.69
C SER A 21 5.12 -6.36 -14.31
N ALA A 22 4.22 -6.92 -13.48
CA ALA A 22 3.01 -7.58 -13.94
C ALA A 22 2.06 -6.60 -14.65
N GLU A 23 1.88 -5.40 -14.13
CA GLU A 23 1.08 -4.33 -14.77
C GLU A 23 1.64 -3.96 -16.15
N ARG A 24 2.95 -3.80 -16.28
CA ARG A 24 3.58 -3.52 -17.58
C ARG A 24 3.36 -4.64 -18.58
N LYS A 25 3.49 -5.91 -18.17
CA LYS A 25 3.24 -7.06 -19.06
C LYS A 25 1.80 -7.08 -19.59
N VAL A 26 0.83 -6.76 -18.74
CA VAL A 26 -0.58 -6.64 -19.13
C VAL A 26 -0.76 -5.52 -20.16
N GLU A 27 -0.17 -4.35 -19.91
CA GLU A 27 -0.27 -3.21 -20.82
C GLU A 27 0.42 -3.48 -22.19
N GLU A 28 1.59 -4.10 -22.17
CA GLU A 28 2.29 -4.53 -23.40
C GLU A 28 1.44 -5.51 -24.19
N CYS A 29 0.83 -6.51 -23.54
CA CYS A 29 -0.02 -7.48 -24.19
C CYS A 29 -1.27 -6.83 -24.79
N LYS A 30 -1.92 -5.90 -24.10
CA LYS A 30 -3.03 -5.10 -24.62
C LYS A 30 -2.61 -4.28 -25.85
N GLY A 31 -1.45 -3.69 -25.82
CA GLY A 31 -0.88 -2.98 -26.96
C GLY A 31 -0.61 -3.89 -28.17
N GLU A 32 -0.16 -5.13 -27.93
CA GLU A 32 -0.01 -6.11 -29.02
C GLU A 32 -1.36 -6.54 -29.63
N ILE A 33 -2.36 -6.76 -28.79
CA ILE A 33 -3.74 -7.09 -29.22
C ILE A 33 -4.29 -5.98 -30.13
N ALA A 34 -4.17 -4.71 -29.71
CA ALA A 34 -4.61 -3.57 -30.51
C ALA A 34 -3.88 -3.46 -31.87
N LYS A 35 -2.59 -3.81 -31.90
CA LYS A 35 -1.82 -3.87 -33.16
C LYS A 35 -2.33 -4.97 -34.09
N MET A 36 -2.60 -6.18 -33.54
CA MET A 36 -3.14 -7.28 -34.37
C MET A 36 -4.50 -6.92 -34.95
N GLU A 37 -5.37 -6.29 -34.15
CA GLU A 37 -6.65 -5.80 -34.64
C GLU A 37 -6.49 -4.75 -35.76
N SER A 38 -5.60 -3.80 -35.61
CA SER A 38 -5.30 -2.81 -36.65
C SER A 38 -4.81 -3.44 -37.94
N TYR A 39 -3.92 -4.46 -37.83
CA TYR A 39 -3.43 -5.19 -39.01
C TYR A 39 -4.53 -6.03 -39.67
N ALA A 40 -5.41 -6.66 -38.88
CA ALA A 40 -6.56 -7.39 -39.43
C ALA A 40 -7.48 -6.46 -40.23
N LYS A 41 -7.81 -5.27 -39.69
CA LYS A 41 -8.60 -4.25 -40.42
C LYS A 41 -7.92 -3.80 -41.71
N LYS A 42 -6.63 -3.55 -41.71
CA LYS A 42 -5.86 -3.16 -42.91
C LYS A 42 -5.83 -4.28 -43.96
N ALA A 43 -5.67 -5.54 -43.54
CA ALA A 43 -5.70 -6.68 -44.43
C ALA A 43 -7.06 -6.85 -45.11
N LEU A 44 -8.16 -6.64 -44.39
CA LEU A 44 -9.52 -6.64 -44.95
C LEU A 44 -9.72 -5.51 -45.95
N GLN A 45 -9.28 -4.30 -45.66
CA GLN A 45 -9.34 -3.17 -46.57
C GLN A 45 -8.53 -3.40 -47.86
N ALA A 46 -7.44 -4.19 -47.79
CA ALA A 46 -6.67 -4.61 -48.94
C ALA A 46 -7.26 -5.82 -49.71
N GLY A 47 -8.42 -6.34 -49.24
CA GLY A 47 -9.06 -7.51 -49.85
C GLY A 47 -8.39 -8.85 -49.51
N ASN A 48 -7.46 -8.88 -48.52
CA ASN A 48 -6.73 -10.08 -48.14
C ASN A 48 -7.34 -10.70 -46.85
N GLU A 49 -8.40 -11.47 -47.02
CA GLU A 49 -9.12 -12.14 -45.92
C GLU A 49 -8.25 -13.20 -45.24
N SER A 50 -7.35 -13.87 -45.97
CA SER A 50 -6.47 -14.89 -45.39
C SER A 50 -5.55 -14.28 -44.34
N ASP A 51 -4.92 -13.14 -44.64
CA ASP A 51 -4.04 -12.46 -43.69
C ASP A 51 -4.84 -11.90 -42.52
N ALA A 52 -6.04 -11.39 -42.75
CA ALA A 52 -6.92 -10.91 -41.68
C ALA A 52 -7.21 -12.03 -40.65
N ARG A 53 -7.55 -13.24 -41.13
CA ARG A 53 -7.75 -14.41 -40.30
C ARG A 53 -6.50 -14.77 -39.46
N MET A 54 -5.32 -14.69 -40.07
CA MET A 54 -4.04 -14.94 -39.33
C MET A 54 -3.81 -13.93 -38.21
N PHE A 55 -4.09 -12.65 -38.47
CA PHE A 55 -3.98 -11.62 -37.42
C PHE A 55 -4.99 -11.82 -36.29
N LEU A 56 -6.25 -12.21 -36.64
CA LEU A 56 -7.27 -12.50 -35.63
C LEU A 56 -6.95 -13.76 -34.80
N GLN A 57 -6.42 -14.82 -35.42
CA GLN A 57 -5.94 -15.99 -34.70
C GLN A 57 -4.79 -15.63 -33.72
N LYS A 58 -3.89 -14.75 -34.15
CA LYS A 58 -2.82 -14.25 -33.26
C LYS A 58 -3.39 -13.41 -32.14
N LYS A 59 -4.41 -12.56 -32.40
CA LYS A 59 -5.13 -11.79 -31.41
C LYS A 59 -5.75 -12.72 -30.36
N GLU A 60 -6.39 -13.81 -30.78
CA GLU A 60 -7.02 -14.78 -29.88
C GLU A 60 -5.98 -15.46 -28.98
N THR A 61 -4.82 -15.83 -29.52
CA THR A 61 -3.72 -16.35 -28.71
C THR A 61 -3.23 -15.33 -27.68
N LEU A 62 -3.18 -14.04 -28.05
CA LEU A 62 -2.79 -12.96 -27.15
C LEU A 62 -3.86 -12.71 -26.08
N ASN A 63 -5.15 -12.83 -26.41
CA ASN A 63 -6.25 -12.73 -25.45
C ASN A 63 -6.14 -13.82 -24.37
N SER A 64 -5.87 -15.07 -24.77
CA SER A 64 -5.65 -16.15 -23.81
C SER A 64 -4.46 -15.85 -22.90
N LYS A 65 -3.35 -15.34 -23.45
CA LYS A 65 -2.19 -14.92 -22.69
C LYS A 65 -2.50 -13.74 -21.76
N LEU A 66 -3.35 -12.80 -22.22
CA LEU A 66 -3.78 -11.66 -21.43
C LEU A 66 -4.52 -12.12 -20.17
N ALA A 67 -5.44 -13.08 -20.30
CA ALA A 67 -6.16 -13.64 -19.15
C ALA A 67 -5.22 -14.22 -18.07
N ASP A 68 -4.15 -14.89 -18.48
CA ASP A 68 -3.14 -15.39 -17.54
C ASP A 68 -2.32 -14.28 -16.90
N LEU A 69 -1.93 -13.28 -17.68
CA LEU A 69 -1.20 -12.11 -17.17
C LEU A 69 -2.05 -11.27 -16.20
N GLU A 70 -3.36 -11.17 -16.44
CA GLU A 70 -4.29 -10.47 -15.53
C GLU A 70 -4.40 -11.20 -14.20
N LYS A 71 -4.42 -12.54 -14.17
CA LYS A 71 -4.36 -13.32 -12.93
C LYS A 71 -3.03 -13.14 -12.19
N GLU A 72 -1.89 -13.12 -12.92
CA GLU A 72 -0.58 -12.81 -12.32
C GLU A 72 -0.59 -11.42 -11.68
N ARG A 73 -1.14 -10.43 -12.40
CA ARG A 73 -1.24 -9.05 -11.90
C ARG A 73 -2.11 -8.99 -10.65
N GLU A 74 -3.29 -9.61 -10.65
CA GLU A 74 -4.19 -9.64 -9.49
C GLU A 74 -3.49 -10.24 -8.27
N THR A 75 -2.82 -11.38 -8.44
CA THR A 75 -2.03 -12.00 -7.36
C THR A 75 -0.92 -11.06 -6.85
N ALA A 76 -0.22 -10.39 -7.76
CA ALA A 76 0.85 -9.46 -7.40
C ALA A 76 0.31 -8.21 -6.67
N VAL A 77 -0.85 -7.69 -7.06
CA VAL A 77 -1.53 -6.58 -6.39
C VAL A 77 -1.90 -6.96 -4.96
N VAL A 78 -2.61 -8.09 -4.77
CA VAL A 78 -2.99 -8.58 -3.43
C VAL A 78 -1.77 -8.78 -2.53
N ASN A 79 -0.67 -9.32 -3.07
CA ASN A 79 0.55 -9.51 -2.30
C ASN A 79 1.23 -8.18 -1.93
N ALA A 80 1.19 -7.18 -2.83
CA ALA A 80 1.74 -5.86 -2.57
C ALA A 80 0.93 -5.11 -1.49
N GLU A 81 -0.39 -5.21 -1.52
CA GLU A 81 -1.27 -4.63 -0.51
C GLU A 81 -1.05 -5.25 0.86
N LYS A 82 -1.01 -6.58 0.96
CA LYS A 82 -0.71 -7.27 2.21
C LYS A 82 0.66 -6.88 2.77
N MET A 83 1.67 -6.78 1.91
CA MET A 83 3.02 -6.39 2.34
C MET A 83 3.05 -4.93 2.83
N LYS A 84 2.33 -4.03 2.17
CA LYS A 84 2.17 -2.64 2.59
C LYS A 84 1.48 -2.56 3.96
N GLU A 85 0.37 -3.28 4.14
CA GLU A 85 -0.35 -3.33 5.42
C GLU A 85 0.54 -3.84 6.57
N MET A 86 1.29 -4.91 6.33
CA MET A 86 2.24 -5.45 7.31
C MET A 86 3.34 -4.44 7.66
N HIS A 87 3.88 -3.74 6.66
CA HIS A 87 4.87 -2.69 6.87
C HIS A 87 4.30 -1.55 7.74
N ASP A 88 3.11 -1.06 7.39
CA ASP A 88 2.49 0.07 8.09
C ASP A 88 2.11 -0.30 9.54
N LYS A 89 1.62 -1.52 9.75
CA LYS A 89 1.36 -2.06 11.09
C LYS A 89 2.65 -2.13 11.92
N LEU A 90 3.73 -2.67 11.35
CA LEU A 90 5.01 -2.76 12.05
C LEU A 90 5.58 -1.37 12.36
N ALA A 91 5.49 -0.43 11.44
CA ALA A 91 5.91 0.95 11.66
C ALA A 91 5.15 1.59 12.83
N SER A 92 3.82 1.41 12.87
CA SER A 92 2.97 1.86 13.99
C SER A 92 3.36 1.21 15.32
N ASP A 93 3.60 -0.10 15.32
CA ASP A 93 3.98 -0.82 16.54
C ASP A 93 5.36 -0.40 17.07
N ILE A 94 6.31 -0.15 16.17
CA ILE A 94 7.63 0.40 16.52
C ILE A 94 7.50 1.78 17.15
N GLN A 95 6.65 2.64 16.59
CA GLN A 95 6.40 3.96 17.15
C GLN A 95 5.82 3.87 18.56
N LYS A 96 4.75 3.07 18.77
CA LYS A 96 4.15 2.83 20.09
C LYS A 96 5.15 2.28 21.12
N LEU A 97 6.04 1.38 20.68
CA LEU A 97 7.08 0.84 21.54
C LEU A 97 8.15 1.88 21.88
N SER A 98 8.48 2.78 20.95
CA SER A 98 9.38 3.90 21.19
C SER A 98 8.82 4.88 22.22
N GLU A 99 7.53 5.20 22.12
CA GLU A 99 6.80 6.04 23.09
C GLU A 99 6.79 5.39 24.48
N LYS A 100 6.40 4.11 24.57
CA LYS A 100 6.45 3.37 25.84
C LYS A 100 7.86 3.32 26.44
N ARG A 101 8.89 3.19 25.60
CA ARG A 101 10.28 3.24 26.08
C ARG A 101 10.66 4.60 26.64
N ALA A 102 10.18 5.68 26.01
CA ALA A 102 10.39 7.04 26.51
C ALA A 102 9.69 7.26 27.86
N ASP A 103 8.46 6.81 28.01
CA ASP A 103 7.68 6.87 29.25
C ASP A 103 8.36 6.08 30.39
N ILE A 104 8.77 4.86 30.10
CA ILE A 104 9.50 4.04 31.10
C ILE A 104 10.79 4.73 31.51
N LYS A 105 11.53 5.31 30.56
CA LYS A 105 12.77 6.04 30.87
C LYS A 105 12.51 7.29 31.72
N ALA A 106 11.42 8.01 31.46
CA ALA A 106 11.00 9.16 32.25
C ALA A 106 10.62 8.74 33.69
N LYS A 107 9.80 7.68 33.83
CA LYS A 107 9.41 7.12 35.13
C LYS A 107 10.63 6.63 35.95
N LEU A 108 11.56 5.96 35.27
CA LEU A 108 12.79 5.50 35.91
C LEU A 108 13.65 6.68 36.43
N LYS A 109 13.75 7.74 35.63
CA LYS A 109 14.49 8.96 36.04
C LYS A 109 13.80 9.67 37.20
N MET A 110 12.46 9.70 37.22
CA MET A 110 11.69 10.20 38.37
C MET A 110 11.94 9.37 39.63
N ALA A 111 11.85 8.04 39.53
CA ALA A 111 12.09 7.15 40.66
C ALA A 111 13.50 7.34 41.24
N GLN A 112 14.53 7.42 40.38
CA GLN A 112 15.91 7.69 40.81
C GLN A 112 16.07 9.07 41.49
N THR A 113 15.34 10.08 41.02
CA THR A 113 15.35 11.41 41.61
C THR A 113 14.65 11.41 42.96
N THR A 114 13.50 10.72 43.09
CA THR A 114 12.79 10.55 44.36
C THR A 114 13.63 9.79 45.40
N GLU A 115 14.32 8.75 44.97
CA GLU A 115 15.22 7.99 45.83
C GLU A 115 16.41 8.83 46.35
N LYS A 116 17.00 9.66 45.47
CA LYS A 116 18.02 10.64 45.85
C LYS A 116 17.50 11.68 46.85
N ILE A 117 16.29 12.20 46.64
CA ILE A 117 15.64 13.16 47.54
C ILE A 117 15.37 12.50 48.89
N ASN A 118 14.81 11.27 48.93
CA ASN A 118 14.58 10.55 50.16
C ASN A 118 15.88 10.26 50.92
N SER A 119 16.97 9.90 50.24
CA SER A 119 18.26 9.69 50.85
C SER A 119 18.90 10.99 51.43
N MET A 120 18.61 12.15 50.81
CA MET A 120 19.07 13.46 51.28
C MET A 120 18.17 13.98 52.46
N THR A 121 16.88 13.66 52.43
CA THR A 121 15.92 14.10 53.48
C THR A 121 16.08 13.32 54.77
N SER A 122 16.54 12.08 54.72
CA SER A 122 16.86 11.30 55.92
C SER A 122 18.11 11.82 56.66
N THR A 123 18.87 12.73 56.05
CA THR A 123 20.12 13.27 56.63
C THR A 123 19.99 14.74 57.10
N SER A 124 18.88 15.44 56.80
CA SER A 124 18.73 16.86 57.12
C SER A 124 17.28 17.24 57.45
N GLY A 125 17.05 17.84 58.60
CA GLY A 125 15.75 18.13 59.25
C GLY A 125 14.68 18.85 58.43
N LEU A 126 13.50 18.55 58.85
CA LEU A 126 12.12 18.59 58.46
C LEU A 126 11.46 19.93 58.07
N ASN A 127 11.98 20.97 57.48
CA ASN A 127 11.15 22.16 57.23
C ASN A 127 11.31 22.90 55.90
N GLY A 128 12.01 22.37 54.91
CA GLY A 128 12.25 23.04 53.63
C GLY A 128 11.60 22.39 52.37
N ASN A 129 11.01 21.21 52.52
CA ASN A 129 10.84 20.32 51.35
C ASN A 129 9.43 20.29 50.71
N ILE A 130 8.40 20.84 51.35
CA ILE A 130 7.02 20.77 50.80
C ILE A 130 6.91 21.63 49.53
N SER A 131 7.47 22.83 49.51
CA SER A 131 7.43 23.71 48.34
C SER A 131 8.29 23.24 47.17
N ALA A 132 9.31 22.45 47.45
CA ALA A 132 10.15 21.82 46.41
C ALA A 132 9.44 20.62 45.78
N PHE A 133 8.63 19.89 46.55
CA PHE A 133 7.81 18.77 46.10
C PHE A 133 6.65 19.25 45.19
N GLU A 134 5.93 20.29 45.59
CA GLU A 134 4.87 20.90 44.77
C GLU A 134 5.37 21.42 43.44
N ARG A 135 6.54 22.08 43.42
CA ARG A 135 7.15 22.57 42.15
C ARG A 135 7.61 21.43 41.24
N MET A 136 8.01 20.30 41.80
CA MET A 136 8.43 19.11 41.02
C MET A 136 7.24 18.34 40.47
N GLU A 137 6.14 18.25 41.22
CA GLU A 137 4.89 17.66 40.79
C GLU A 137 4.25 18.49 39.66
N GLU A 138 4.25 19.80 39.78
CA GLU A 138 3.79 20.72 38.72
C GLU A 138 4.65 20.59 37.45
N LYS A 139 5.96 20.45 37.59
CA LYS A 139 6.86 20.25 36.46
C LYS A 139 6.71 18.88 35.81
N ALA A 140 6.40 17.84 36.57
CA ALA A 140 6.12 16.50 36.10
C ALA A 140 4.80 16.44 35.33
N ASN A 141 3.74 17.07 35.87
CA ASN A 141 2.45 17.19 35.20
C ASN A 141 2.55 17.99 33.91
N ARG A 142 3.28 19.10 33.90
CA ARG A 142 3.55 19.87 32.69
C ARG A 142 4.29 19.09 31.60
N MET A 143 5.28 18.27 31.99
CA MET A 143 5.98 17.37 31.04
C MET A 143 5.07 16.25 30.51
N LEU A 144 4.14 15.77 31.31
CA LEU A 144 3.15 14.78 30.90
C LEU A 144 2.13 15.40 29.91
N ASP A 145 1.68 16.60 30.19
CA ASP A 145 0.75 17.36 29.31
C ASP A 145 1.44 17.72 27.97
N GLU A 146 2.70 18.12 27.99
CA GLU A 146 3.48 18.34 26.77
C GLU A 146 3.70 17.06 25.95
N ALA A 147 3.91 15.92 26.60
CA ALA A 147 4.04 14.63 25.94
C ALA A 147 2.72 14.18 25.33
N ASN A 148 1.59 14.36 26.02
CA ASN A 148 0.26 14.05 25.51
C ASN A 148 -0.13 14.97 24.35
N ALA A 149 0.13 16.27 24.43
CA ALA A 149 -0.14 17.22 23.35
C ALA A 149 0.70 16.92 22.09
N ARG A 150 1.95 16.45 22.25
CA ARG A 150 2.77 15.98 21.12
C ARG A 150 2.24 14.69 20.52
N ALA A 151 1.70 13.77 21.33
CA ALA A 151 1.07 12.54 20.85
C ALA A 151 -0.21 12.84 20.03
N GLU A 152 -1.04 13.78 20.48
CA GLU A 152 -2.23 14.24 19.74
C GLU A 152 -1.89 14.91 18.40
N LEU A 153 -0.80 15.67 18.33
CA LEU A 153 -0.33 16.32 17.10
C LEU A 153 0.34 15.35 16.12
N SER A 154 0.78 14.17 16.58
CA SER A 154 1.46 13.16 15.74
C SER A 154 0.53 12.08 15.20
N THR A 155 -0.75 12.05 15.57
CA THR A 155 -1.75 11.17 14.92
C THR A 155 -2.08 11.72 13.55
N PRO A 156 -1.70 11.04 12.45
CA PRO A 156 -2.17 11.45 11.13
C PRO A 156 -3.69 11.29 11.10
N LYS A 157 -4.39 12.38 10.77
CA LYS A 157 -5.82 12.33 10.45
C LYS A 157 -5.98 11.33 9.31
N LYS A 158 -6.75 10.26 9.54
CA LYS A 158 -7.20 9.37 8.49
C LYS A 158 -7.89 10.22 7.42
N ASP A 159 -7.33 10.20 6.22
CA ASP A 159 -7.96 10.83 5.06
C ASP A 159 -9.24 10.04 4.74
N GLU A 160 -10.40 10.65 5.04
CA GLU A 160 -11.74 10.14 4.71
C GLU A 160 -11.96 10.00 3.18
N VAL A 161 -11.03 10.53 2.38
CA VAL A 161 -11.06 10.45 0.91
C VAL A 161 -10.66 9.06 0.39
N GLU A 162 -9.79 8.34 1.11
CA GLU A 162 -9.32 7.01 0.71
C GLU A 162 -10.40 5.92 0.88
N ASP A 163 -11.30 6.08 1.88
CA ASP A 163 -12.44 5.18 2.09
C ASP A 163 -13.58 5.41 1.07
N LEU A 164 -13.70 6.61 0.52
CA LEU A 164 -14.68 6.92 -0.53
C LEU A 164 -14.24 6.38 -1.91
N MET A 165 -12.96 6.37 -2.22
CA MET A 165 -12.45 5.85 -3.50
C MET A 165 -12.64 4.33 -3.63
N LYS A 166 -12.53 3.57 -2.53
CA LYS A 166 -12.77 2.11 -2.54
C LYS A 166 -14.22 1.71 -2.84
N LYS A 167 -15.17 2.60 -2.61
CA LYS A 167 -16.61 2.32 -2.76
C LYS A 167 -17.11 2.41 -4.21
N TYR A 168 -16.33 3.01 -5.12
CA TYR A 168 -16.73 3.26 -6.50
C TYR A 168 -15.99 2.41 -7.53
N ASP A 169 -15.07 1.52 -7.10
CA ASP A 169 -14.23 0.71 -8.00
C ASP A 169 -14.74 -0.73 -8.21
N GLU A 170 -15.87 -1.08 -7.60
CA GLU A 170 -16.50 -2.40 -7.76
C GLU A 170 -17.76 -2.32 -8.63
N SER A 171 -17.60 -2.35 -9.95
CA SER A 171 -18.62 -2.98 -10.80
C SER A 171 -18.18 -3.10 -12.27
N SER A 172 -17.82 -4.27 -12.71
CA SER A 172 -18.45 -4.92 -13.87
C SER A 172 -17.76 -6.23 -14.24
N ASP A 173 -18.61 -7.23 -14.30
CA ASP A 173 -18.28 -8.64 -14.43
C ASP A 173 -18.64 -9.17 -15.84
N GLU A 174 -17.84 -10.09 -16.28
CA GLU A 174 -17.97 -11.29 -17.14
C GLU A 174 -19.02 -11.39 -18.28
N THR A 175 -18.65 -11.92 -19.45
CA THR A 175 -18.82 -13.35 -19.86
C THR A 175 -18.54 -13.66 -21.33
N LYS A 176 -17.79 -14.76 -21.52
CA LYS A 176 -17.90 -15.88 -22.48
C LYS A 176 -17.45 -15.75 -23.93
N ASN A 177 -16.47 -16.60 -24.19
CA ASN A 177 -15.73 -16.91 -25.40
C ASN A 177 -16.24 -18.23 -26.06
N SER A 178 -16.44 -18.26 -27.39
CA SER A 178 -15.98 -19.32 -28.27
C SER A 178 -16.55 -19.27 -29.74
N SER A 179 -17.29 -18.24 -30.15
CA SER A 179 -17.56 -18.02 -31.56
C SER A 179 -16.90 -16.71 -32.05
N ALA A 180 -15.97 -16.24 -31.26
CA ALA A 180 -15.51 -14.85 -31.25
C ALA A 180 -14.75 -14.43 -32.52
N VAL A 181 -14.04 -15.35 -33.23
CA VAL A 181 -13.22 -14.96 -34.39
C VAL A 181 -14.07 -14.73 -35.62
N ASP A 182 -15.08 -15.58 -35.85
CA ASP A 182 -15.98 -15.43 -37.01
C ASP A 182 -16.97 -14.29 -36.79
N GLU A 183 -17.48 -14.11 -35.57
CA GLU A 183 -18.35 -12.97 -35.24
C GLU A 183 -17.58 -11.62 -35.30
N GLU A 184 -16.32 -11.61 -34.89
CA GLU A 184 -15.48 -10.42 -34.93
C GLU A 184 -15.05 -10.07 -36.37
N LEU A 185 -14.82 -11.08 -37.19
CA LEU A 185 -14.57 -10.90 -38.62
C LEU A 185 -15.81 -10.32 -39.33
N GLU A 186 -16.99 -10.84 -39.05
CA GLU A 186 -18.25 -10.32 -39.63
C GLU A 186 -18.57 -8.90 -39.13
N LYS A 187 -18.32 -8.60 -37.85
CA LYS A 187 -18.46 -7.24 -37.34
C LYS A 187 -17.50 -6.27 -38.03
N MET A 188 -16.24 -6.64 -38.20
CA MET A 188 -15.28 -5.80 -38.89
C MET A 188 -15.63 -5.58 -40.36
N LYS A 189 -16.12 -6.62 -41.05
CA LYS A 189 -16.62 -6.47 -42.43
C LYS A 189 -17.78 -5.49 -42.48
N LYS A 190 -18.74 -5.59 -41.57
CA LYS A 190 -19.91 -4.71 -41.49
C LYS A 190 -19.55 -3.26 -41.14
N GLU A 191 -18.57 -3.04 -40.28
CA GLU A 191 -18.04 -1.70 -39.92
C GLU A 191 -17.29 -1.05 -41.10
N LEU A 192 -16.67 -1.84 -41.97
CA LEU A 192 -15.91 -1.38 -43.12
C LEU A 192 -16.77 -1.29 -44.39
N GLY A 193 -18.04 -1.70 -44.31
CA GLY A 193 -18.96 -1.65 -45.46
C GLY A 193 -18.63 -2.65 -46.59
N LEU A 194 -17.99 -3.80 -46.25
CA LEU A 194 -17.57 -4.86 -47.17
C LEU A 194 -18.53 -6.04 -47.13
#